data_10b4f60929eb0bf23bf80f8288f58aff
#
_entry.id   10b4f60929eb0bf23bf80f8288f58aff
#
_cell.length_a   1.000
_cell.length_b   1.000
_cell.length_c   1.000
_cell.angle_alpha   90.00
_cell.angle_beta   90.00
_cell.angle_gamma   90.00
#
_symmetry.space_group_name_H-M   'P 1'
#
loop_
_entity.id
_entity.type
_entity.pdbx_description
1 polymer ?
#
loop_
_entity_poly.entity_id
_entity_poly.type
_entity_poly.pdbx_seq_one_letter_code
_entity_poly.pdbx_strand_id
1 'polypeptide(L)'
;MAVAALAMAFAAPAATQQQPRFALPVECTLGHDCYIQQYVDRDPGPGVLDFACGALANDGHKGTDIALPTEAAMRDGVAVTAAAPGIVLRVRDGMADIRQGTEGAPDVTGRDCGNGIVIDHGGGWETQYCHLRQGSVAVRPGDRVRAGTVLGLVGMSGLASFPHLHLSVRHEGRVVDPFRPAADASCGGPERPLWADRIAYAAGSVIDAGLAEAVPDFDAIKAGLPEDGLGTRPPAIVAWAFLANGQAGDVVAFEITGPAGPFARHEVTIERAQPFLFRAFGRRAPEGGLPEGTWTAQATLIRDGAPLDTAEVRAAIP
;
A
#
# COMPACT_ATOMS: atom_id res chain seq x y z
N MET A 1 12.24 -15.49 -75.54
CA MET A 1 12.94 -15.66 -74.26
C MET A 1 12.23 -14.76 -73.22
N ALA A 2 11.49 -15.37 -72.31
CA ALA A 2 10.80 -14.64 -71.24
C ALA A 2 11.66 -14.71 -69.95
N VAL A 3 12.05 -13.57 -69.41
CA VAL A 3 12.79 -13.46 -68.16
C VAL A 3 11.79 -13.37 -67.03
N ALA A 4 11.71 -14.42 -66.21
CA ALA A 4 10.90 -14.40 -64.98
C ALA A 4 11.66 -13.68 -63.87
N ALA A 5 11.16 -12.53 -63.39
CA ALA A 5 11.67 -11.83 -62.25
C ALA A 5 11.21 -12.49 -60.95
N LEU A 6 12.13 -13.06 -60.20
CA LEU A 6 11.87 -13.68 -58.89
C LEU A 6 11.87 -12.55 -57.85
N ALA A 7 10.68 -12.22 -57.32
CA ALA A 7 10.52 -11.27 -56.22
C ALA A 7 10.89 -11.94 -54.87
N MET A 8 12.04 -11.60 -54.29
CA MET A 8 12.38 -12.00 -52.92
C MET A 8 11.61 -11.15 -51.93
N ALA A 9 10.63 -11.76 -51.24
CA ALA A 9 9.99 -11.14 -50.10
C ALA A 9 10.91 -11.21 -48.87
N PHE A 10 11.43 -10.09 -48.44
CA PHE A 10 12.14 -9.98 -47.14
C PHE A 10 11.12 -9.98 -46.03
N ALA A 11 11.07 -11.08 -45.26
CA ALA A 11 10.35 -11.08 -43.98
C ALA A 11 11.06 -10.16 -43.03
N ALA A 12 10.38 -9.10 -42.58
CA ALA A 12 10.89 -8.25 -41.52
C ALA A 12 11.06 -9.11 -40.23
N PRO A 13 12.16 -8.95 -39.49
CA PRO A 13 12.34 -9.67 -38.24
C PRO A 13 11.21 -9.28 -37.29
N ALA A 14 10.53 -10.28 -36.71
CA ALA A 14 9.57 -10.06 -35.63
C ALA A 14 10.30 -9.32 -34.50
N ALA A 15 9.90 -8.09 -34.21
CA ALA A 15 10.43 -7.37 -33.07
C ALA A 15 10.14 -8.22 -31.83
N THR A 16 11.18 -8.67 -31.14
CA THR A 16 11.07 -9.29 -29.83
C THR A 16 10.40 -8.27 -28.93
N GLN A 17 9.13 -8.50 -28.59
CA GLN A 17 8.39 -7.63 -27.69
C GLN A 17 9.08 -7.70 -26.32
N GLN A 18 9.73 -6.60 -26.00
CA GLN A 18 10.41 -6.45 -24.72
C GLN A 18 9.36 -6.44 -23.61
N GLN A 19 9.60 -7.18 -22.53
CA GLN A 19 8.73 -7.15 -21.34
C GLN A 19 8.59 -5.70 -20.85
N PRO A 20 7.36 -5.24 -20.51
CA PRO A 20 7.17 -3.89 -20.01
C PRO A 20 7.89 -3.68 -18.69
N ARG A 21 8.29 -2.44 -18.44
CA ARG A 21 8.80 -1.98 -17.15
C ARG A 21 7.74 -1.07 -16.57
N PHE A 22 7.28 -1.36 -15.33
CA PHE A 22 6.21 -0.65 -14.67
C PHE A 22 6.79 0.34 -13.65
N ALA A 23 6.40 1.61 -13.74
CA ALA A 23 6.60 2.57 -12.68
C ALA A 23 5.62 2.30 -11.53
N LEU A 24 5.95 2.76 -10.31
CA LEU A 24 4.99 2.75 -9.19
C LEU A 24 3.76 3.59 -9.60
N PRO A 25 2.54 3.03 -9.59
CA PRO A 25 1.38 3.68 -10.16
C PRO A 25 0.61 4.57 -9.17
N VAL A 26 1.24 5.04 -8.12
CA VAL A 26 0.69 5.95 -7.10
C VAL A 26 1.69 7.07 -6.86
N GLU A 27 1.22 8.30 -6.82
CA GLU A 27 2.07 9.46 -6.49
C GLU A 27 2.31 9.55 -4.99
N CYS A 28 3.19 8.70 -4.50
CA CYS A 28 3.57 8.64 -3.08
C CYS A 28 5.01 8.12 -2.93
N THR A 29 5.53 8.22 -1.71
CA THR A 29 6.83 7.69 -1.29
C THR A 29 6.62 6.48 -0.39
N LEU A 30 6.94 5.27 -0.89
CA LEU A 30 6.81 4.03 -0.13
C LEU A 30 7.58 4.10 1.20
N GLY A 31 6.91 3.72 2.28
CA GLY A 31 7.43 3.78 3.63
C GLY A 31 7.33 5.15 4.30
N HIS A 32 6.68 6.13 3.65
CA HIS A 32 6.48 7.47 4.20
C HIS A 32 4.99 7.86 4.20
N ASP A 33 4.35 7.92 3.04
CA ASP A 33 2.96 8.33 2.86
C ASP A 33 2.12 7.27 2.14
N CYS A 34 2.73 6.14 1.81
CA CYS A 34 2.07 4.92 1.36
C CYS A 34 2.94 3.69 1.66
N TYR A 35 2.35 2.51 1.61
CA TYR A 35 3.06 1.25 1.85
C TYR A 35 2.45 0.11 1.02
N ILE A 36 3.23 -0.96 0.76
CA ILE A 36 2.69 -2.17 0.15
C ILE A 36 2.12 -3.03 1.26
N GLN A 37 0.81 -3.27 1.20
CA GLN A 37 0.14 -4.09 2.19
C GLN A 37 0.08 -5.54 1.80
N GLN A 38 -0.21 -5.84 0.52
CA GLN A 38 -0.35 -7.20 0.03
C GLN A 38 0.30 -7.36 -1.32
N TYR A 39 0.85 -8.54 -1.55
CA TYR A 39 1.45 -9.00 -2.80
C TYR A 39 0.53 -10.00 -3.50
N VAL A 40 0.90 -10.42 -4.71
CA VAL A 40 0.23 -11.51 -5.41
C VAL A 40 0.42 -12.80 -4.62
N ASP A 41 -0.66 -13.54 -4.41
CA ASP A 41 -0.59 -14.88 -3.85
C ASP A 41 -0.06 -15.87 -4.89
N ARG A 42 0.99 -16.57 -4.53
CA ARG A 42 1.69 -17.56 -5.36
C ARG A 42 1.39 -19.00 -4.96
N ASP A 43 0.70 -19.22 -3.83
CA ASP A 43 0.24 -20.55 -3.45
C ASP A 43 -0.95 -20.94 -4.35
N PRO A 44 -0.88 -22.05 -5.07
CA PRO A 44 -2.00 -22.51 -5.90
C PRO A 44 -3.11 -23.23 -5.08
N GLY A 45 -2.86 -23.48 -3.80
CA GLY A 45 -3.77 -24.14 -2.86
C GLY A 45 -4.47 -23.15 -1.92
N PRO A 46 -4.99 -23.60 -0.79
CA PRO A 46 -5.66 -22.74 0.20
C PRO A 46 -4.68 -22.04 1.17
N GLY A 47 -3.39 -22.08 0.87
CA GLY A 47 -2.35 -21.39 1.62
C GLY A 47 -2.17 -19.95 1.13
N VAL A 48 -1.14 -19.30 1.62
CA VAL A 48 -0.73 -17.96 1.19
C VAL A 48 0.79 -17.92 1.07
N LEU A 49 1.29 -17.44 -0.05
CA LEU A 49 2.72 -17.31 -0.32
C LEU A 49 3.00 -16.09 -1.18
N ASP A 50 3.76 -15.13 -0.66
CA ASP A 50 4.24 -14.01 -1.48
C ASP A 50 5.57 -14.35 -2.19
N PHE A 51 6.05 -13.44 -3.03
CA PHE A 51 7.28 -13.63 -3.81
C PHE A 51 8.54 -13.79 -2.95
N ALA A 52 8.54 -13.27 -1.72
CA ALA A 52 9.66 -13.30 -0.79
C ALA A 52 9.60 -14.50 0.19
N CYS A 53 8.71 -15.46 -0.03
CA CYS A 53 8.41 -16.60 0.84
C CYS A 53 7.73 -16.21 2.17
N GLY A 54 7.15 -15.03 2.25
CA GLY A 54 6.31 -14.58 3.34
C GLY A 54 4.81 -14.89 3.10
N ALA A 55 3.98 -14.42 4.02
CA ALA A 55 2.53 -14.59 3.98
C ALA A 55 1.79 -13.25 3.82
N LEU A 56 2.39 -12.29 3.08
CA LEU A 56 1.79 -10.98 2.86
C LEU A 56 0.91 -10.95 1.62
N ALA A 57 -0.08 -11.83 1.61
CA ALA A 57 -1.16 -11.87 0.63
C ALA A 57 -2.43 -12.40 1.31
N ASN A 58 -3.56 -12.37 0.61
CA ASN A 58 -4.73 -13.16 0.94
C ASN A 58 -4.81 -14.34 -0.03
N ASP A 59 -5.41 -15.46 0.37
CA ASP A 59 -5.66 -16.61 -0.50
C ASP A 59 -6.31 -16.18 -1.82
N GLY A 60 -5.66 -16.50 -2.91
CA GLY A 60 -6.07 -16.14 -4.27
C GLY A 60 -5.91 -14.65 -4.64
N HIS A 61 -5.14 -13.84 -3.90
CA HIS A 61 -4.92 -12.43 -4.21
C HIS A 61 -4.18 -12.24 -5.54
N LYS A 62 -4.72 -11.38 -6.42
CA LYS A 62 -4.33 -11.27 -7.84
C LYS A 62 -3.64 -9.96 -8.20
N GLY A 63 -3.09 -9.25 -7.22
CA GLY A 63 -2.46 -7.96 -7.46
C GLY A 63 -1.50 -7.53 -6.36
N THR A 64 -1.03 -6.30 -6.47
CA THR A 64 -0.26 -5.61 -5.45
C THR A 64 -1.14 -4.51 -4.87
N ASP A 65 -1.33 -4.51 -3.54
CA ASP A 65 -2.07 -3.47 -2.84
C ASP A 65 -1.11 -2.41 -2.32
N ILE A 66 -1.25 -1.19 -2.87
CA ILE A 66 -0.50 -0.01 -2.45
C ILE A 66 -1.46 0.86 -1.65
N ALA A 67 -1.29 0.87 -0.34
CA ALA A 67 -2.21 1.45 0.61
C ALA A 67 -1.78 2.84 1.10
N LEU A 68 -2.78 3.67 1.40
CA LEU A 68 -2.59 4.93 2.12
C LEU A 68 -2.73 4.71 3.62
N PRO A 69 -2.08 5.53 4.46
CA PRO A 69 -2.12 5.35 5.91
C PRO A 69 -3.51 5.56 6.50
N THR A 70 -4.31 6.48 5.95
CA THR A 70 -5.60 6.87 6.52
C THR A 70 -6.64 7.22 5.46
N GLU A 71 -7.92 7.25 5.86
CA GLU A 71 -8.98 7.79 5.00
C GLU A 71 -8.84 9.31 4.79
N ALA A 72 -8.20 10.04 5.72
CA ALA A 72 -7.90 11.46 5.52
C ALA A 72 -6.97 11.63 4.31
N ALA A 73 -5.87 10.88 4.23
CA ALA A 73 -4.97 10.89 3.07
C ALA A 73 -5.71 10.59 1.75
N MET A 74 -6.68 9.64 1.77
CA MET A 74 -7.54 9.40 0.61
C MET A 74 -8.42 10.61 0.27
N ARG A 75 -9.00 11.29 1.27
CA ARG A 75 -9.85 12.48 1.04
C ARG A 75 -9.05 13.65 0.50
N ASP A 76 -7.81 13.84 0.95
CA ASP A 76 -6.90 14.87 0.45
C ASP A 76 -6.50 14.63 -1.01
N GLY A 77 -6.52 13.38 -1.43
CA GLY A 77 -6.36 12.98 -2.82
C GLY A 77 -4.93 12.60 -3.18
N VAL A 78 -4.71 11.32 -3.43
CA VAL A 78 -3.44 10.78 -3.93
C VAL A 78 -3.66 10.23 -5.34
N ALA A 79 -2.88 10.70 -6.30
CA ALA A 79 -3.07 10.34 -7.69
C ALA A 79 -2.66 8.90 -7.99
N VAL A 80 -3.50 8.23 -8.78
CA VAL A 80 -3.17 6.95 -9.43
C VAL A 80 -2.73 7.25 -10.85
N THR A 81 -1.60 6.71 -11.27
CA THR A 81 -0.99 6.97 -12.58
C THR A 81 -0.83 5.69 -13.39
N ALA A 82 -0.72 5.82 -14.70
CA ALA A 82 -0.43 4.68 -15.58
C ALA A 82 0.99 4.16 -15.31
N ALA A 83 1.11 2.88 -14.97
CA ALA A 83 2.39 2.23 -14.68
C ALA A 83 3.31 2.12 -15.91
N ALA A 84 2.75 2.06 -17.12
CA ALA A 84 3.47 1.97 -18.39
C ALA A 84 2.66 2.62 -19.52
N PRO A 85 3.27 2.93 -20.67
CA PRO A 85 2.55 3.41 -21.84
C PRO A 85 1.56 2.37 -22.36
N GLY A 86 0.38 2.81 -22.85
CA GLY A 86 -0.63 1.90 -23.37
C GLY A 86 -1.88 2.59 -23.91
N ILE A 87 -2.91 1.79 -24.13
CA ILE A 87 -4.24 2.24 -24.56
C ILE A 87 -5.26 1.80 -23.51
N VAL A 88 -6.09 2.72 -23.04
CA VAL A 88 -7.18 2.43 -22.11
C VAL A 88 -8.22 1.56 -22.81
N LEU A 89 -8.45 0.35 -22.29
CA LEU A 89 -9.43 -0.58 -22.84
C LEU A 89 -10.82 -0.37 -22.23
N ARG A 90 -10.89 -0.24 -20.91
CA ARG A 90 -12.15 -0.18 -20.17
C ARG A 90 -11.99 0.71 -18.95
N VAL A 91 -13.09 1.34 -18.59
CA VAL A 91 -13.23 2.13 -17.35
C VAL A 91 -14.54 1.79 -16.65
N ARG A 92 -14.57 1.91 -15.36
CA ARG A 92 -15.79 1.94 -14.53
C ARG A 92 -15.61 3.00 -13.47
N ASP A 93 -16.65 3.81 -13.24
CA ASP A 93 -16.69 4.84 -12.22
C ASP A 93 -18.10 4.93 -11.61
N GLY A 94 -18.25 5.70 -10.54
CA GLY A 94 -19.53 6.02 -9.91
C GLY A 94 -19.88 5.16 -8.68
N MET A 95 -19.08 4.12 -8.33
CA MET A 95 -19.27 3.37 -7.10
C MET A 95 -18.72 4.16 -5.92
N ALA A 96 -19.52 4.26 -4.84
CA ALA A 96 -19.14 4.98 -3.62
C ALA A 96 -17.96 4.30 -2.87
N ASP A 97 -17.15 5.13 -2.21
CA ASP A 97 -16.06 4.69 -1.34
C ASP A 97 -16.61 4.35 0.05
N ILE A 98 -17.09 3.12 0.21
CA ILE A 98 -17.66 2.62 1.47
C ILE A 98 -16.81 1.45 1.96
N ARG A 99 -16.28 1.59 3.18
CA ARG A 99 -15.47 0.55 3.82
C ARG A 99 -16.24 -0.76 3.93
N GLN A 100 -15.76 -1.81 3.28
CA GLN A 100 -16.35 -3.14 3.42
C GLN A 100 -16.11 -3.72 4.82
N GLY A 101 -17.08 -4.52 5.30
CA GLY A 101 -17.09 -5.03 6.67
C GLY A 101 -17.68 -4.09 7.72
N THR A 102 -18.16 -2.90 7.32
CA THR A 102 -18.94 -2.01 8.19
C THR A 102 -20.43 -2.24 8.00
N GLU A 103 -21.23 -1.88 9.02
CA GLU A 103 -22.69 -1.95 8.93
C GLU A 103 -23.22 -1.10 7.78
N GLY A 104 -24.11 -1.66 6.97
CA GLY A 104 -24.71 -0.99 5.81
C GLY A 104 -23.81 -0.95 4.57
N ALA A 105 -22.64 -1.60 4.58
CA ALA A 105 -21.82 -1.73 3.38
C ALA A 105 -22.59 -2.48 2.26
N PRO A 106 -22.57 -1.97 1.01
CA PRO A 106 -23.31 -2.58 -0.09
C PRO A 106 -22.70 -3.94 -0.49
N ASP A 107 -23.53 -4.83 -1.04
CA ASP A 107 -23.06 -6.02 -1.72
C ASP A 107 -22.33 -5.63 -3.02
N VAL A 108 -21.06 -6.02 -3.11
CA VAL A 108 -20.20 -5.75 -4.27
C VAL A 108 -19.81 -7.01 -5.05
N THR A 109 -20.47 -8.13 -4.78
CA THR A 109 -20.23 -9.43 -5.45
C THR A 109 -20.17 -9.25 -6.98
N GLY A 110 -19.10 -9.75 -7.61
CA GLY A 110 -18.85 -9.61 -9.05
C GLY A 110 -18.46 -8.18 -9.49
N ARG A 111 -18.32 -7.26 -8.53
CA ARG A 111 -17.85 -5.89 -8.75
C ARG A 111 -16.73 -5.53 -7.80
N ASP A 112 -15.97 -6.52 -7.33
CA ASP A 112 -14.94 -6.41 -6.32
C ASP A 112 -13.91 -5.30 -6.60
N CYS A 113 -13.53 -5.11 -7.86
CA CYS A 113 -12.63 -4.03 -8.30
C CYS A 113 -13.17 -2.60 -8.04
N GLY A 114 -14.48 -2.42 -7.78
CA GLY A 114 -15.06 -1.09 -7.63
C GLY A 114 -14.91 -0.22 -8.88
N ASN A 115 -14.54 1.03 -8.73
CA ASN A 115 -14.13 1.90 -9.83
C ASN A 115 -12.75 1.48 -10.30
N GLY A 116 -12.55 1.43 -11.62
CA GLY A 116 -11.29 0.89 -12.14
C GLY A 116 -11.06 1.13 -13.62
N ILE A 117 -9.83 0.86 -14.02
CA ILE A 117 -9.32 1.09 -15.38
C ILE A 117 -8.53 -0.14 -15.80
N VAL A 118 -8.63 -0.51 -17.07
CA VAL A 118 -7.76 -1.52 -17.70
C VAL A 118 -7.02 -0.88 -18.85
N ILE A 119 -5.69 -1.07 -18.89
CA ILE A 119 -4.79 -0.57 -19.92
C ILE A 119 -4.12 -1.74 -20.63
N ASP A 120 -4.16 -1.74 -21.98
CA ASP A 120 -3.38 -2.62 -22.85
C ASP A 120 -2.02 -1.97 -23.17
N HIS A 121 -0.95 -2.68 -22.88
CA HIS A 121 0.44 -2.26 -23.15
C HIS A 121 1.01 -2.89 -24.43
N GLY A 122 0.19 -3.65 -25.16
CA GLY A 122 0.61 -4.46 -26.31
C GLY A 122 1.27 -5.78 -25.89
N GLY A 123 1.41 -6.70 -26.85
CA GLY A 123 2.04 -8.01 -26.63
C GLY A 123 1.35 -8.90 -25.59
N GLY A 124 0.06 -8.72 -25.39
CA GLY A 124 -0.71 -9.48 -24.42
C GLY A 124 -0.56 -9.00 -22.98
N TRP A 125 0.14 -7.88 -22.73
CA TRP A 125 0.30 -7.28 -21.41
C TRP A 125 -0.84 -6.32 -21.08
N GLU A 126 -1.46 -6.49 -19.93
CA GLU A 126 -2.48 -5.60 -19.39
C GLU A 126 -2.18 -5.23 -17.94
N THR A 127 -2.57 -4.02 -17.54
CA THR A 127 -2.69 -3.64 -16.13
C THR A 127 -4.12 -3.26 -15.80
N GLN A 128 -4.58 -3.62 -14.60
CA GLN A 128 -5.87 -3.24 -14.06
C GLN A 128 -5.66 -2.50 -12.74
N TYR A 129 -6.28 -1.34 -12.65
CA TYR A 129 -6.27 -0.44 -11.50
C TYR A 129 -7.64 -0.49 -10.85
N CYS A 130 -7.74 -0.88 -9.59
CA CYS A 130 -9.00 -1.06 -8.86
C CYS A 130 -9.10 -0.14 -7.65
N HIS A 131 -10.29 -0.05 -7.09
CA HIS A 131 -10.65 0.72 -5.88
C HIS A 131 -10.45 2.22 -6.04
N LEU A 132 -10.52 2.75 -7.28
CA LEU A 132 -10.41 4.18 -7.52
C LEU A 132 -11.54 4.94 -6.83
N ARG A 133 -11.25 6.18 -6.43
CA ARG A 133 -12.19 7.07 -5.77
C ARG A 133 -13.36 7.40 -6.70
N GLN A 134 -14.56 7.44 -6.15
CA GLN A 134 -15.79 7.79 -6.90
C GLN A 134 -15.63 9.13 -7.61
N GLY A 135 -15.95 9.15 -8.91
CA GLY A 135 -15.92 10.35 -9.74
C GLY A 135 -14.54 10.85 -10.12
N SER A 136 -13.46 10.07 -9.83
CA SER A 136 -12.09 10.51 -10.07
C SER A 136 -11.48 10.00 -11.37
N VAL A 137 -12.13 9.08 -12.09
CA VAL A 137 -11.58 8.52 -13.34
C VAL A 137 -11.41 9.60 -14.39
N ALA A 138 -10.16 9.85 -14.81
CA ALA A 138 -9.76 10.97 -15.65
C ALA A 138 -9.56 10.61 -17.13
N VAL A 139 -9.70 9.32 -17.48
CA VAL A 139 -9.46 8.80 -18.85
C VAL A 139 -10.67 8.03 -19.39
N ARG A 140 -10.67 7.79 -20.71
CA ARG A 140 -11.75 7.11 -21.44
C ARG A 140 -11.20 5.95 -22.25
N PRO A 141 -12.02 4.94 -22.59
CA PRO A 141 -11.64 3.90 -23.54
C PRO A 141 -11.15 4.48 -24.86
N GLY A 142 -10.00 4.01 -25.34
CA GLY A 142 -9.32 4.47 -26.54
C GLY A 142 -8.24 5.53 -26.28
N ASP A 143 -8.18 6.15 -25.12
CA ASP A 143 -7.14 7.13 -24.80
C ASP A 143 -5.76 6.45 -24.77
N ARG A 144 -4.76 7.16 -25.35
CA ARG A 144 -3.34 6.78 -25.25
C ARG A 144 -2.72 7.43 -24.04
N VAL A 145 -2.12 6.60 -23.17
CA VAL A 145 -1.44 7.06 -21.94
C VAL A 145 0.05 6.77 -22.02
N ARG A 146 0.83 7.53 -21.27
CA ARG A 146 2.25 7.28 -20.99
C ARG A 146 2.38 6.90 -19.52
N ALA A 147 3.51 6.29 -19.15
CA ALA A 147 3.83 6.14 -17.72
C ALA A 147 3.74 7.50 -17.01
N GLY A 148 3.13 7.56 -15.83
CA GLY A 148 2.89 8.77 -15.08
C GLY A 148 1.65 9.59 -15.50
N THR A 149 0.91 9.18 -16.55
CA THR A 149 -0.38 9.84 -16.88
C THR A 149 -1.37 9.59 -15.75
N VAL A 150 -1.96 10.65 -15.19
CA VAL A 150 -2.97 10.53 -14.12
C VAL A 150 -4.22 9.80 -14.65
N LEU A 151 -4.62 8.77 -13.96
CA LEU A 151 -5.78 7.92 -14.26
C LEU A 151 -7.00 8.25 -13.39
N GLY A 152 -6.75 8.64 -12.14
CA GLY A 152 -7.75 8.93 -11.12
C GLY A 152 -7.08 9.13 -9.76
N LEU A 153 -7.82 8.94 -8.69
CA LEU A 153 -7.32 9.03 -7.32
C LEU A 153 -7.48 7.69 -6.60
N VAL A 154 -6.63 7.43 -5.62
CA VAL A 154 -6.82 6.30 -4.70
C VAL A 154 -8.14 6.46 -3.96
N GLY A 155 -8.90 5.40 -3.88
CA GLY A 155 -10.20 5.34 -3.21
C GLY A 155 -10.36 4.09 -2.36
N MET A 156 -11.62 3.72 -2.14
CA MET A 156 -12.01 2.54 -1.37
C MET A 156 -13.28 1.89 -1.94
N SER A 157 -13.56 2.09 -3.22
CA SER A 157 -14.74 1.53 -3.89
C SER A 157 -14.58 0.02 -4.13
N GLY A 158 -15.69 -0.73 -4.15
CA GLY A 158 -15.66 -2.18 -4.34
C GLY A 158 -15.35 -2.95 -3.06
N LEU A 159 -14.66 -4.09 -3.18
CA LEU A 159 -14.30 -4.94 -2.04
C LEU A 159 -13.03 -4.43 -1.36
N ALA A 160 -13.12 -3.29 -0.70
CA ALA A 160 -12.01 -2.67 -0.01
C ALA A 160 -12.39 -2.30 1.43
N SER A 161 -11.53 -2.61 2.40
CA SER A 161 -11.70 -2.30 3.83
C SER A 161 -10.78 -1.19 4.33
N PHE A 162 -9.93 -0.65 3.45
CA PHE A 162 -9.00 0.47 3.69
C PHE A 162 -8.67 1.15 2.35
N PRO A 163 -8.21 2.40 2.35
CA PRO A 163 -7.85 3.11 1.12
C PRO A 163 -6.60 2.52 0.46
N HIS A 164 -6.72 2.03 -0.76
CA HIS A 164 -5.58 1.49 -1.51
C HIS A 164 -5.83 1.46 -3.02
N LEU A 165 -4.77 1.39 -3.78
CA LEU A 165 -4.79 0.93 -5.16
C LEU A 165 -4.49 -0.56 -5.19
N HIS A 166 -5.38 -1.37 -5.76
CA HIS A 166 -5.09 -2.74 -6.16
C HIS A 166 -4.64 -2.75 -7.63
N LEU A 167 -3.37 -3.08 -7.88
CA LEU A 167 -2.80 -3.21 -9.22
C LEU A 167 -2.67 -4.67 -9.60
N SER A 168 -3.45 -5.15 -10.59
CA SER A 168 -3.20 -6.45 -11.23
C SER A 168 -2.42 -6.26 -12.52
N VAL A 169 -1.36 -7.07 -12.70
CA VAL A 169 -0.63 -7.21 -13.96
C VAL A 169 -1.03 -8.54 -14.60
N ARG A 170 -1.30 -8.55 -15.92
CA ARG A 170 -1.61 -9.76 -16.66
C ARG A 170 -0.78 -9.85 -17.93
N HIS A 171 -0.46 -11.09 -18.28
CA HIS A 171 0.11 -11.42 -19.59
C HIS A 171 -0.70 -12.57 -20.20
N GLU A 172 -1.24 -12.34 -21.41
CA GLU A 172 -2.12 -13.31 -22.10
C GLU A 172 -3.29 -13.77 -21.20
N GLY A 173 -3.89 -12.84 -20.45
CA GLY A 173 -5.01 -13.07 -19.54
C GLY A 173 -4.66 -13.75 -18.21
N ARG A 174 -3.40 -14.15 -17.99
CA ARG A 174 -2.94 -14.75 -16.73
C ARG A 174 -2.35 -13.69 -15.80
N VAL A 175 -2.63 -13.80 -14.53
CA VAL A 175 -1.99 -12.94 -13.50
C VAL A 175 -0.49 -13.18 -13.49
N VAL A 176 0.28 -12.10 -13.43
CA VAL A 176 1.73 -12.09 -13.32
C VAL A 176 2.09 -11.26 -12.08
N ASP A 177 2.90 -11.83 -11.20
CA ASP A 177 3.47 -11.10 -10.08
C ASP A 177 4.58 -10.15 -10.59
N PRO A 178 4.44 -8.82 -10.48
CA PRO A 178 5.45 -7.89 -10.99
C PRO A 178 6.76 -7.93 -10.21
N PHE A 179 6.77 -8.49 -9.00
CA PHE A 179 7.99 -8.70 -8.22
C PHE A 179 8.73 -9.97 -8.67
N ARG A 180 7.99 -11.00 -9.07
CA ARG A 180 8.52 -12.27 -9.56
C ARG A 180 7.70 -12.79 -10.73
N PRO A 181 8.00 -12.37 -11.98
CA PRO A 181 7.18 -12.70 -13.15
C PRO A 181 7.29 -14.18 -13.60
N ALA A 182 8.16 -14.98 -12.99
CA ALA A 182 8.24 -16.41 -13.29
C ALA A 182 6.91 -17.10 -12.98
N ALA A 183 6.45 -17.95 -13.90
CA ALA A 183 5.15 -18.64 -13.79
C ALA A 183 5.16 -19.82 -12.80
N ASP A 184 6.32 -20.17 -12.23
CA ASP A 184 6.41 -21.21 -11.22
C ASP A 184 5.84 -20.75 -9.87
N ALA A 185 5.39 -21.70 -9.05
CA ALA A 185 4.90 -21.42 -7.69
C ALA A 185 6.03 -21.20 -6.66
N SER A 186 7.29 -21.05 -7.10
CA SER A 186 8.42 -20.84 -6.21
C SER A 186 8.45 -19.42 -5.67
N CYS A 187 9.11 -19.23 -4.54
CA CYS A 187 9.41 -17.94 -3.93
C CYS A 187 10.91 -17.80 -3.68
N GLY A 188 11.38 -16.56 -3.45
CA GLY A 188 12.80 -16.28 -3.23
C GLY A 188 13.69 -16.48 -4.47
N GLY A 189 15.00 -16.28 -4.34
CA GLY A 189 15.98 -16.45 -5.42
C GLY A 189 16.20 -15.19 -6.27
N PRO A 190 17.12 -15.25 -7.26
CA PRO A 190 17.47 -14.10 -8.09
C PRO A 190 16.31 -13.76 -9.02
N GLU A 191 15.89 -12.51 -9.02
CA GLU A 191 14.72 -12.03 -9.73
C GLU A 191 15.04 -10.91 -10.70
N ARG A 192 14.22 -10.84 -11.76
CA ARG A 192 14.15 -9.69 -12.66
C ARG A 192 12.72 -9.14 -12.57
N PRO A 193 12.42 -8.32 -11.54
CA PRO A 193 11.10 -7.76 -11.39
C PRO A 193 10.71 -6.92 -12.60
N LEU A 194 9.40 -6.77 -12.84
CA LEU A 194 8.88 -5.90 -13.90
C LEU A 194 8.86 -4.42 -13.48
N TRP A 195 9.17 -4.09 -12.24
CA TRP A 195 9.27 -2.72 -11.77
C TRP A 195 10.42 -1.95 -12.42
N ALA A 196 10.19 -0.70 -12.80
CA ALA A 196 11.21 0.18 -13.36
C ALA A 196 12.30 0.47 -12.33
N ASP A 197 11.89 0.80 -11.13
CA ASP A 197 12.75 1.02 -9.97
C ASP A 197 12.67 -0.17 -9.00
N ARG A 198 13.72 -0.34 -8.20
CA ARG A 198 13.72 -1.40 -7.18
C ARG A 198 12.78 -1.03 -6.04
N ILE A 199 11.78 -1.85 -5.81
CA ILE A 199 10.90 -1.79 -4.65
C ILE A 199 11.38 -2.83 -3.63
N ALA A 200 11.70 -2.39 -2.42
CA ALA A 200 12.11 -3.28 -1.34
C ALA A 200 10.91 -4.08 -0.81
N TYR A 201 11.15 -5.30 -0.36
CA TYR A 201 10.13 -6.08 0.35
C TYR A 201 9.88 -5.47 1.72
N ALA A 202 8.62 -5.16 2.03
CA ALA A 202 8.19 -4.65 3.32
C ALA A 202 7.49 -5.77 4.10
N ALA A 203 8.24 -6.45 4.98
CA ALA A 203 7.72 -7.56 5.78
C ALA A 203 6.73 -7.13 6.89
N GLY A 204 6.72 -5.87 7.25
CA GLY A 204 5.86 -5.20 8.21
C GLY A 204 6.26 -3.73 8.28
N SER A 205 5.36 -2.85 8.66
CA SER A 205 5.59 -1.40 8.68
C SER A 205 4.90 -0.72 9.84
N VAL A 206 5.46 0.41 10.27
CA VAL A 206 4.76 1.43 11.07
C VAL A 206 4.09 2.38 10.08
N ILE A 207 2.76 2.24 9.91
CA ILE A 207 1.97 3.00 8.93
C ILE A 207 1.82 4.45 9.37
N ASP A 208 1.57 4.63 10.67
CA ASP A 208 1.34 5.93 11.28
C ASP A 208 1.69 5.86 12.77
N ALA A 209 2.08 6.98 13.37
CA ALA A 209 2.39 7.09 14.78
C ALA A 209 2.06 8.49 15.28
N GLY A 210 1.87 8.63 16.60
CA GLY A 210 1.56 9.92 17.15
C GLY A 210 1.76 10.03 18.66
N LEU A 211 1.63 11.27 19.14
CA LEU A 211 1.52 11.62 20.55
C LEU A 211 0.11 12.13 20.83
N ALA A 212 -0.48 11.69 21.94
CA ALA A 212 -1.82 12.06 22.37
C ALA A 212 -1.90 12.22 23.89
N GLU A 213 -2.99 12.79 24.39
CA GLU A 213 -3.25 12.97 25.84
C GLU A 213 -3.94 11.74 26.47
N ALA A 214 -4.49 10.88 25.62
CA ALA A 214 -5.12 9.62 25.99
C ALA A 214 -4.89 8.59 24.88
N VAL A 215 -5.19 7.31 25.15
CA VAL A 215 -5.16 6.26 24.10
C VAL A 215 -6.21 6.58 23.06
N PRO A 216 -5.83 6.82 21.79
CA PRO A 216 -6.78 7.11 20.72
C PRO A 216 -7.68 5.90 20.40
N ASP A 217 -8.85 6.17 19.85
CA ASP A 217 -9.71 5.16 19.26
C ASP A 217 -9.11 4.64 17.93
N PHE A 218 -9.17 3.33 17.70
CA PHE A 218 -8.54 2.72 16.53
C PHE A 218 -9.26 3.09 15.21
N ASP A 219 -10.58 3.25 15.22
CA ASP A 219 -11.31 3.70 14.04
C ASP A 219 -11.02 5.17 13.74
N ALA A 220 -10.82 5.99 14.76
CA ALA A 220 -10.37 7.37 14.59
C ALA A 220 -8.97 7.45 13.97
N ILE A 221 -8.03 6.59 14.38
CA ILE A 221 -6.70 6.49 13.75
C ILE A 221 -6.83 6.15 12.26
N LYS A 222 -7.60 5.12 11.91
CA LYS A 222 -7.83 4.72 10.51
C LYS A 222 -8.50 5.81 9.69
N ALA A 223 -9.37 6.60 10.30
CA ALA A 223 -10.00 7.75 9.66
C ALA A 223 -9.03 8.92 9.42
N GLY A 224 -7.92 8.97 10.15
CA GLY A 224 -6.98 10.07 10.23
C GLY A 224 -7.28 10.99 11.40
N LEU A 225 -6.47 10.91 12.44
CA LEU A 225 -6.58 11.82 13.58
C LEU A 225 -6.23 13.25 13.17
N PRO A 226 -6.93 14.26 13.70
CA PRO A 226 -6.51 15.65 13.53
C PRO A 226 -5.11 15.86 14.15
N GLU A 227 -4.33 16.76 13.58
CA GLU A 227 -3.03 17.18 14.13
C GLU A 227 -3.19 18.22 15.27
N ASP A 228 -4.09 17.97 16.22
CA ASP A 228 -4.45 18.94 17.26
C ASP A 228 -3.35 19.19 18.28
N GLY A 229 -2.24 18.43 18.22
CA GLY A 229 -1.13 18.58 19.14
C GLY A 229 -1.47 18.20 20.59
N LEU A 230 -0.62 18.62 21.52
CA LEU A 230 -0.84 18.47 22.96
C LEU A 230 -1.32 19.81 23.53
N GLY A 231 -2.29 19.79 24.45
CA GLY A 231 -2.73 20.97 25.16
C GLY A 231 -1.69 21.49 26.17
N THR A 232 -1.96 22.63 26.79
CA THR A 232 -1.06 23.27 27.75
C THR A 232 -0.86 22.49 29.06
N ARG A 233 -1.80 21.61 29.42
CA ARG A 233 -1.74 20.77 30.64
C ARG A 233 -2.32 19.38 30.37
N PRO A 234 -1.67 18.59 29.51
CA PRO A 234 -2.17 17.29 29.23
C PRO A 234 -2.16 16.37 30.45
N PRO A 235 -3.21 15.60 30.71
CA PRO A 235 -3.30 14.68 31.85
C PRO A 235 -2.36 13.49 31.74
N ALA A 236 -1.91 13.20 30.55
CA ALA A 236 -0.97 12.15 30.23
C ALA A 236 -0.24 12.46 28.93
N ILE A 237 0.83 11.71 28.64
CA ILE A 237 1.43 11.64 27.33
C ILE A 237 1.42 10.18 26.86
N VAL A 238 0.86 9.93 25.69
CA VAL A 238 0.65 8.60 25.11
C VAL A 238 1.26 8.58 23.72
N ALA A 239 2.28 7.73 23.52
CA ALA A 239 2.75 7.35 22.20
C ALA A 239 1.86 6.24 21.65
N TRP A 240 1.50 6.32 20.40
CA TRP A 240 0.75 5.27 19.70
C TRP A 240 1.37 4.97 18.34
N ALA A 241 1.14 3.75 17.87
CA ALA A 241 1.57 3.31 16.55
C ALA A 241 0.47 2.47 15.90
N PHE A 242 0.21 2.76 14.62
CA PHE A 242 -0.59 1.97 13.71
C PHE A 242 0.35 1.21 12.79
N LEU A 243 0.20 -0.11 12.76
CA LEU A 243 1.14 -1.00 12.09
C LEU A 243 0.43 -1.90 11.09
N ALA A 244 1.14 -2.22 10.00
CA ALA A 244 0.75 -3.27 9.05
C ALA A 244 1.59 -4.53 9.24
N ASN A 245 0.95 -5.68 9.01
CA ASN A 245 1.59 -6.98 8.86
C ASN A 245 2.40 -7.45 10.08
N GLY A 246 1.89 -7.14 11.30
CA GLY A 246 2.49 -7.66 12.52
C GLY A 246 2.33 -9.17 12.64
N GLN A 247 3.39 -9.86 13.06
CA GLN A 247 3.45 -11.30 13.27
C GLN A 247 3.46 -11.63 14.76
N ALA A 248 3.06 -12.86 15.12
CA ALA A 248 3.24 -13.35 16.48
C ALA A 248 4.73 -13.38 16.84
N GLY A 249 5.09 -12.82 18.00
CA GLY A 249 6.47 -12.67 18.45
C GLY A 249 7.14 -11.36 18.08
N ASP A 250 6.57 -10.56 17.16
CA ASP A 250 7.05 -9.21 16.94
C ASP A 250 6.94 -8.36 18.22
N VAL A 251 7.82 -7.39 18.34
CA VAL A 251 7.81 -6.42 19.46
C VAL A 251 7.62 -5.02 18.92
N VAL A 252 6.73 -4.25 19.53
CA VAL A 252 6.60 -2.80 19.31
C VAL A 252 7.29 -2.10 20.48
N ALA A 253 8.43 -1.48 20.22
CA ALA A 253 9.18 -0.71 21.20
C ALA A 253 8.79 0.78 21.10
N PHE A 254 8.39 1.36 22.24
CA PHE A 254 8.09 2.79 22.38
C PHE A 254 9.16 3.49 23.20
N GLU A 255 9.63 4.63 22.73
CA GLU A 255 10.46 5.56 23.48
C GLU A 255 9.83 6.94 23.46
N ILE A 256 9.64 7.56 24.64
CA ILE A 256 9.14 8.91 24.79
C ILE A 256 10.23 9.76 25.41
N THR A 257 10.56 10.88 24.78
CA THR A 257 11.56 11.84 25.23
C THR A 257 10.90 13.20 25.37
N GLY A 258 11.06 13.84 26.51
CA GLY A 258 10.60 15.20 26.79
C GLY A 258 11.72 16.22 26.73
N PRO A 259 11.42 17.52 26.98
CA PRO A 259 12.41 18.60 26.96
C PRO A 259 13.59 18.38 27.91
N ALA A 260 13.37 17.66 29.01
CA ALA A 260 14.41 17.34 30.02
C ALA A 260 15.17 16.04 29.73
N GLY A 261 14.90 15.34 28.63
CA GLY A 261 15.52 14.07 28.24
C GLY A 261 14.55 12.87 28.26
N PRO A 262 15.07 11.63 28.33
CA PRO A 262 14.26 10.41 28.30
C PRO A 262 13.18 10.41 29.39
N PHE A 263 11.94 10.15 29.00
CA PHE A 263 10.79 10.17 29.91
C PHE A 263 10.22 8.78 30.19
N ALA A 264 10.01 7.97 29.14
CA ALA A 264 9.45 6.64 29.29
C ALA A 264 9.86 5.72 28.14
N ARG A 265 9.94 4.41 28.44
CA ARG A 265 10.21 3.35 27.46
C ARG A 265 9.35 2.15 27.79
N HIS A 266 8.87 1.45 26.76
CA HIS A 266 8.10 0.22 26.93
C HIS A 266 8.14 -0.64 25.66
N GLU A 267 8.03 -1.94 25.85
CA GLU A 267 7.93 -2.91 24.76
C GLU A 267 6.65 -3.72 24.88
N VAL A 268 5.97 -3.94 23.75
CA VAL A 268 4.73 -4.70 23.68
C VAL A 268 4.89 -5.80 22.66
N THR A 269 4.79 -7.06 23.09
CA THR A 269 4.82 -8.23 22.19
C THR A 269 3.49 -8.39 21.47
N ILE A 270 3.53 -8.68 20.18
CA ILE A 270 2.38 -9.03 19.36
C ILE A 270 2.10 -10.53 19.54
N GLU A 271 0.94 -10.89 20.07
CA GLU A 271 0.61 -12.28 20.43
C GLU A 271 0.14 -13.11 19.22
N ARG A 272 -0.39 -12.46 18.18
CA ARG A 272 -0.92 -13.12 16.98
C ARG A 272 -0.70 -12.27 15.74
N ALA A 273 -0.58 -12.90 14.58
CA ALA A 273 -0.48 -12.20 13.30
C ALA A 273 -1.76 -11.38 13.04
N GLN A 274 -1.59 -10.15 12.59
CA GLN A 274 -2.66 -9.23 12.25
C GLN A 274 -2.25 -8.38 11.03
N PRO A 275 -3.10 -8.26 9.99
CA PRO A 275 -2.81 -7.40 8.85
C PRO A 275 -2.73 -5.93 9.26
N PHE A 276 -3.58 -5.53 10.21
CA PHE A 276 -3.57 -4.20 10.84
C PHE A 276 -3.65 -4.33 12.35
N LEU A 277 -2.86 -3.54 13.04
CA LEU A 277 -2.89 -3.51 14.50
C LEU A 277 -2.51 -2.13 15.02
N PHE A 278 -2.96 -1.86 16.22
CA PHE A 278 -2.66 -0.65 16.96
C PHE A 278 -2.04 -1.01 18.31
N ARG A 279 -1.04 -0.26 18.72
CA ARG A 279 -0.44 -0.33 20.06
C ARG A 279 -0.21 1.07 20.59
N ALA A 280 -0.36 1.23 21.89
CA ALA A 280 -0.10 2.48 22.58
C ALA A 280 0.56 2.24 23.93
N PHE A 281 1.38 3.18 24.32
CA PHE A 281 2.00 3.24 25.64
C PHE A 281 2.09 4.68 26.11
N GLY A 282 1.84 4.92 27.38
CA GLY A 282 1.92 6.26 27.91
C GLY A 282 2.04 6.32 29.43
N ARG A 283 2.25 7.52 29.95
CA ARG A 283 2.30 7.83 31.37
C ARG A 283 1.43 9.03 31.70
N ARG A 284 0.80 8.97 32.86
CA ARG A 284 0.10 10.12 33.44
C ARG A 284 1.09 11.23 33.77
N ALA A 285 0.63 12.45 33.64
CA ALA A 285 1.40 13.61 34.09
C ALA A 285 1.73 13.48 35.59
N PRO A 286 2.97 13.83 36.01
CA PRO A 286 3.32 13.90 37.42
C PRO A 286 2.57 15.06 38.12
N GLU A 287 2.69 15.12 39.45
CA GLU A 287 2.13 16.16 40.29
C GLU A 287 2.71 17.50 39.89
N GLY A 288 2.78 18.20 39.23
CA GLY A 288 3.36 19.45 38.68
C GLY A 288 3.15 19.61 37.20
N GLY A 289 2.55 18.60 36.56
CA GLY A 289 2.31 18.58 35.11
C GLY A 289 3.51 18.09 34.29
N LEU A 290 3.33 18.06 33.00
CA LEU A 290 4.39 17.78 32.02
C LEU A 290 5.06 19.10 31.63
N PRO A 291 6.39 19.17 31.50
CA PRO A 291 7.06 20.40 31.12
C PRO A 291 6.68 20.87 29.71
N GLU A 292 6.56 22.18 29.54
CA GLU A 292 6.41 22.85 28.26
C GLU A 292 7.60 22.54 27.34
N GLY A 293 7.38 22.52 26.04
CA GLY A 293 8.40 22.30 25.04
C GLY A 293 8.12 21.09 24.13
N THR A 294 9.13 20.68 23.35
CA THR A 294 8.99 19.58 22.36
C THR A 294 9.11 18.22 23.01
N TRP A 295 8.13 17.40 22.76
CA TRP A 295 8.10 15.97 23.08
C TRP A 295 8.26 15.14 21.80
N THR A 296 9.04 14.09 21.89
CA THR A 296 9.29 13.15 20.79
C THR A 296 8.85 11.77 21.21
N ALA A 297 8.17 11.04 20.34
CA ALA A 297 7.96 9.61 20.49
C ALA A 297 8.55 8.86 19.30
N GLN A 298 9.19 7.74 19.59
CA GLN A 298 9.64 6.77 18.59
C GLN A 298 8.90 5.47 18.83
N ALA A 299 8.37 4.89 17.74
CA ALA A 299 7.78 3.56 17.72
C ALA A 299 8.55 2.70 16.72
N THR A 300 9.09 1.57 17.17
CA THR A 300 9.88 0.63 16.34
C THR A 300 9.22 -0.73 16.33
N LEU A 301 8.94 -1.24 15.13
CA LEU A 301 8.53 -2.64 14.92
C LEU A 301 9.78 -3.50 14.81
N ILE A 302 9.90 -4.49 15.68
CA ILE A 302 11.07 -5.39 15.79
C ILE A 302 10.60 -6.82 15.52
N ARG A 303 11.27 -7.53 14.63
CA ARG A 303 11.08 -8.96 14.34
C ARG A 303 12.41 -9.69 14.46
N ASP A 304 12.41 -10.84 15.15
CA ASP A 304 13.61 -11.67 15.37
C ASP A 304 14.80 -10.87 15.95
N GLY A 305 14.51 -9.87 16.79
CA GLY A 305 15.49 -9.01 17.42
C GLY A 305 16.07 -7.91 16.52
N ALA A 306 15.60 -7.77 15.26
CA ALA A 306 16.04 -6.73 14.34
C ALA A 306 14.91 -5.73 14.05
N PRO A 307 15.20 -4.41 13.99
CA PRO A 307 14.22 -3.43 13.61
C PRO A 307 13.78 -3.63 12.15
N LEU A 308 12.48 -3.71 11.90
CA LEU A 308 11.89 -3.74 10.56
C LEU A 308 11.58 -2.34 10.07
N ASP A 309 10.98 -1.54 10.94
CA ASP A 309 10.55 -0.19 10.60
C ASP A 309 10.45 0.68 11.86
N THR A 310 10.59 1.99 11.70
CA THR A 310 10.58 2.95 12.81
C THR A 310 9.94 4.25 12.36
N ALA A 311 9.01 4.76 13.16
CA ALA A 311 8.44 6.10 13.03
C ALA A 311 8.86 6.97 14.21
N GLU A 312 9.20 8.22 13.92
CA GLU A 312 9.45 9.27 14.93
C GLU A 312 8.46 10.41 14.73
N VAL A 313 7.82 10.83 15.81
CA VAL A 313 6.85 11.92 15.81
C VAL A 313 7.17 12.93 16.89
N ARG A 314 6.77 14.19 16.65
CA ARG A 314 7.02 15.31 17.58
C ARG A 314 5.74 16.08 17.80
N ALA A 315 5.52 16.48 19.05
CA ALA A 315 4.45 17.40 19.43
C ALA A 315 4.97 18.38 20.47
N ALA A 316 4.39 19.56 20.51
CA ALA A 316 4.74 20.57 21.51
C ALA A 316 3.66 20.65 22.59
N ILE A 317 4.08 20.76 23.85
CA ILE A 317 3.25 21.29 24.94
C ILE A 317 3.54 22.79 25.00
N PRO A 318 2.55 23.64 24.66
CA PRO A 318 2.72 25.09 24.60
C PRO A 318 2.85 25.75 25.97
#